data_83fd9047613aa043c1042351447e3637
#
_entry.id   83fd9047613aa043c1042351447e3637
#
_cell.length_a   1.000
_cell.length_b   1.000
_cell.length_c   1.000
_cell.angle_alpha   90.00
_cell.angle_beta   90.00
_cell.angle_gamma   90.00
#
_symmetry.space_group_name_H-M   'P 1'
#
loop_
_entity.id
_entity.type
_entity.pdbx_description
1 polymer ?
#
loop_
_entity_poly.entity_id
_entity_poly.type
_entity_poly.pdbx_seq_one_letter_code
_entity_poly.pdbx_strand_id
1 'polypeptide(L)'
;MNIDETVVESIVKKVLSQLDAPQTQECCACGGEWGVFKSMDEAVNAAVLAQQEYLGRSMHDRAKYVQAIRDVVLDQENLEYISRKAVEETGMGGYEYKLIKNRLAATKTPGIEDLTTDAM
;
A
#
# COMPACT_ATOMS: atom_id res chain seq x y z
N MET A 1 -6.95 6.37 47.03
CA MET A 1 -5.73 6.32 46.20
C MET A 1 -5.57 7.72 45.57
N ASN A 2 -4.72 8.56 46.15
CA ASN A 2 -4.42 9.88 45.58
C ASN A 2 -3.42 9.63 44.44
N ILE A 3 -3.88 9.84 43.23
CA ILE A 3 -3.00 9.86 42.06
C ILE A 3 -2.29 11.21 42.12
N ASP A 4 -0.97 11.17 42.18
CA ASP A 4 -0.12 12.35 42.31
C ASP A 4 -0.21 13.17 41.01
N GLU A 5 -0.72 14.40 41.10
CA GLU A 5 -1.00 15.28 39.98
C GLU A 5 0.28 15.55 39.15
N THR A 6 1.43 15.53 39.81
CA THR A 6 2.75 15.67 39.17
C THR A 6 3.12 14.47 38.27
N VAL A 7 2.67 13.28 38.62
CA VAL A 7 2.88 12.07 37.80
C VAL A 7 2.01 12.09 36.55
N VAL A 8 0.76 12.55 36.71
CA VAL A 8 -0.15 12.72 35.55
C VAL A 8 0.37 13.75 34.57
N GLU A 9 0.81 14.91 35.06
CA GLU A 9 1.41 15.94 34.19
C GLU A 9 2.67 15.46 33.45
N SER A 10 3.51 14.66 34.10
CA SER A 10 4.72 14.13 33.50
C SER A 10 4.41 13.12 32.39
N ILE A 11 3.37 12.29 32.58
CA ILE A 11 2.90 11.31 31.59
C ILE A 11 2.26 12.05 30.41
N VAL A 12 1.40 13.03 30.68
CA VAL A 12 0.76 13.85 29.63
C VAL A 12 1.80 14.59 28.78
N LYS A 13 2.79 15.22 29.42
CA LYS A 13 3.91 15.87 28.69
C LYS A 13 4.71 14.89 27.82
N LYS A 14 4.94 13.69 28.34
CA LYS A 14 5.67 12.64 27.59
C LYS A 14 4.86 12.12 26.40
N VAL A 15 3.56 11.96 26.55
CA VAL A 15 2.67 11.57 25.45
C VAL A 15 2.55 12.68 24.41
N LEU A 16 2.37 13.93 24.85
CA LEU A 16 2.32 15.08 23.95
C LEU A 16 3.63 15.26 23.16
N SER A 17 4.79 15.12 23.80
CA SER A 17 6.08 15.20 23.11
C SER A 17 6.32 14.07 22.09
N GLN A 18 5.60 12.96 22.22
CA GLN A 18 5.61 11.86 21.25
C GLN A 18 4.60 12.10 20.10
N LEU A 19 3.56 12.91 20.33
CA LEU A 19 2.57 13.27 19.32
C LEU A 19 2.95 14.55 18.52
N ASP A 20 3.71 15.48 19.13
CA ASP A 20 4.12 16.76 18.53
C ASP A 20 5.45 16.67 17.77
N ALA A 21 6.05 15.50 17.63
CA ALA A 21 7.08 15.32 16.64
C ALA A 21 6.38 15.17 15.27
N PRO A 22 6.30 16.21 14.44
CA PRO A 22 6.14 15.98 13.03
C PRO A 22 7.44 15.28 12.63
N GLN A 23 7.42 13.98 12.56
CA GLN A 23 8.38 13.28 11.73
C GLN A 23 8.00 13.61 10.28
N THR A 24 8.24 14.87 9.90
CA THR A 24 8.67 15.16 8.55
C THR A 24 10.05 14.52 8.42
N GLN A 25 10.08 13.19 8.47
CA GLN A 25 11.12 12.45 7.83
C GLN A 25 10.98 12.90 6.37
N GLU A 26 11.83 13.85 5.98
CA GLU A 26 12.08 14.10 4.57
C GLU A 26 12.13 12.72 3.95
N CYS A 27 11.16 12.43 3.09
CA CYS A 27 11.25 11.26 2.23
C CYS A 27 12.60 11.41 1.58
N CYS A 28 13.61 10.74 2.15
CA CYS A 28 14.89 10.58 1.48
C CYS A 28 14.47 10.20 0.08
N ALA A 29 14.77 11.06 -0.88
CA ALA A 29 14.47 10.84 -2.27
C ALA A 29 14.82 9.39 -2.55
N CYS A 30 13.80 8.53 -2.47
CA CYS A 30 13.96 7.13 -2.76
C CYS A 30 14.38 7.11 -4.21
N GLY A 31 15.69 7.06 -4.46
CA GLY A 31 16.29 7.19 -5.77
C GLY A 31 15.99 6.02 -6.72
N GLY A 32 14.86 5.35 -6.48
CA GLY A 32 14.31 4.33 -7.33
C GLY A 32 13.24 4.92 -8.21
N GLU A 33 13.54 5.08 -9.47
CA GLU A 33 12.52 5.44 -10.45
C GLU A 33 11.46 4.32 -10.47
N TRP A 34 10.19 4.68 -10.22
CA TRP A 34 9.05 3.75 -10.25
C TRP A 34 9.12 2.55 -9.27
N GLY A 35 9.75 2.73 -8.12
CA GLY A 35 9.86 1.67 -7.11
C GLY A 35 10.96 0.65 -7.39
N VAL A 36 11.84 0.92 -8.33
CA VAL A 36 13.03 0.11 -8.60
C VAL A 36 14.20 0.63 -7.78
N PHE A 37 14.78 -0.20 -6.94
CA PHE A 37 15.87 0.15 -6.02
C PHE A 37 17.16 -0.55 -6.42
N LYS A 38 18.30 0.04 -6.05
CA LYS A 38 19.62 -0.52 -6.36
C LYS A 38 20.00 -1.67 -5.42
N SER A 39 19.47 -1.67 -4.21
CA SER A 39 19.71 -2.71 -3.21
C SER A 39 18.43 -3.19 -2.57
N MET A 40 18.47 -4.40 -2.02
CA MET A 40 17.36 -4.98 -1.28
C MET A 40 17.06 -4.18 -0.01
N ASP A 41 18.07 -3.70 0.68
CA ASP A 41 17.92 -2.94 1.92
C ASP A 41 17.20 -1.61 1.68
N GLU A 42 17.51 -0.92 0.57
CA GLU A 42 16.79 0.30 0.16
C GLU A 42 15.31 0.01 -0.12
N ALA A 43 15.02 -1.07 -0.83
CA ALA A 43 13.65 -1.47 -1.12
C ALA A 43 12.86 -1.81 0.15
N VAL A 44 13.47 -2.56 1.08
CA VAL A 44 12.86 -2.92 2.37
C VAL A 44 12.60 -1.67 3.21
N ASN A 45 13.56 -0.77 3.32
CA ASN A 45 13.40 0.47 4.09
C ASN A 45 12.28 1.35 3.51
N ALA A 46 12.22 1.49 2.20
CA ALA A 46 11.13 2.21 1.53
C ALA A 46 9.76 1.56 1.79
N ALA A 47 9.69 0.24 1.75
CA ALA A 47 8.46 -0.50 2.04
C ALA A 47 8.02 -0.32 3.50
N VAL A 48 8.95 -0.31 4.47
CA VAL A 48 8.64 -0.07 5.89
C VAL A 48 8.04 1.32 6.10
N LEU A 49 8.63 2.35 5.49
CA LEU A 49 8.11 3.72 5.58
C LEU A 49 6.71 3.83 4.94
N ALA A 50 6.54 3.29 3.74
CA ALA A 50 5.26 3.27 3.06
C ALA A 50 4.18 2.53 3.86
N GLN A 51 4.54 1.43 4.53
CA GLN A 51 3.62 0.67 5.38
C GLN A 51 3.18 1.49 6.60
N GLN A 52 4.09 2.22 7.23
CA GLN A 52 3.75 3.10 8.36
C GLN A 52 2.77 4.19 7.95
N GLU A 53 3.00 4.83 6.81
CA GLU A 53 2.07 5.81 6.25
C GLU A 53 0.71 5.20 5.92
N TYR A 54 0.71 4.01 5.31
CA TYR A 54 -0.50 3.29 4.93
C TYR A 54 -1.37 2.92 6.13
N LEU A 55 -0.76 2.54 7.26
CA LEU A 55 -1.49 2.22 8.51
C LEU A 55 -2.32 3.38 9.03
N GLY A 56 -1.86 4.62 8.83
CA GLY A 56 -2.59 5.84 9.21
C GLY A 56 -3.71 6.25 8.25
N ARG A 57 -3.88 5.59 7.09
CA ARG A 57 -4.88 5.96 6.09
C ARG A 57 -6.26 5.42 6.40
N SER A 58 -7.28 6.24 6.09
CA SER A 58 -8.68 5.85 6.23
C SER A 58 -9.07 4.72 5.26
N MET A 59 -10.15 3.99 5.56
CA MET A 59 -10.70 2.98 4.65
C MET A 59 -11.11 3.59 3.31
N HIS A 60 -11.59 4.83 3.32
CA HIS A 60 -11.92 5.57 2.10
C HIS A 60 -10.69 5.80 1.20
N ASP A 61 -9.55 6.16 1.79
CA ASP A 61 -8.30 6.34 1.03
C ASP A 61 -7.76 5.00 0.52
N ARG A 62 -7.85 3.94 1.32
CA ARG A 62 -7.49 2.59 0.87
C ARG A 62 -8.33 2.12 -0.31
N ALA A 63 -9.65 2.45 -0.31
CA ALA A 63 -10.52 2.18 -1.47
C ALA A 63 -10.02 2.88 -2.74
N LYS A 64 -9.60 4.14 -2.63
CA LYS A 64 -9.03 4.89 -3.76
C LYS A 64 -7.76 4.23 -4.30
N TYR A 65 -6.89 3.75 -3.41
CA TYR A 65 -5.66 3.07 -3.83
C TYR A 65 -5.94 1.76 -4.57
N VAL A 66 -6.87 0.96 -4.05
CA VAL A 66 -7.31 -0.27 -4.72
C VAL A 66 -7.91 0.04 -6.09
N GLN A 67 -8.76 1.07 -6.17
CA GLN A 67 -9.40 1.47 -7.43
C GLN A 67 -8.35 1.95 -8.44
N ALA A 68 -7.39 2.76 -8.02
CA ALA A 68 -6.32 3.23 -8.90
C ALA A 68 -5.49 2.07 -9.50
N ILE A 69 -5.20 1.04 -8.69
CA ILE A 69 -4.53 -0.18 -9.19
C ILE A 69 -5.41 -0.91 -10.20
N ARG A 70 -6.71 -1.07 -9.90
CA ARG A 70 -7.66 -1.71 -10.82
C ARG A 70 -7.76 -0.96 -12.15
N ASP A 71 -7.85 0.35 -12.12
CA ASP A 71 -7.96 1.19 -13.31
C ASP A 71 -6.75 1.01 -14.24
N VAL A 72 -5.54 1.02 -13.67
CA VAL A 72 -4.29 0.81 -14.44
C VAL A 72 -4.23 -0.60 -15.03
N VAL A 73 -4.60 -1.63 -14.26
CA VAL A 73 -4.52 -3.03 -14.73
C VAL A 73 -5.63 -3.33 -15.77
N LEU A 74 -6.79 -2.69 -15.63
CA LEU A 74 -7.93 -2.90 -16.55
C LEU A 74 -7.87 -2.04 -17.81
N ASP A 75 -6.95 -1.06 -17.86
CA ASP A 75 -6.67 -0.36 -19.11
C ASP A 75 -6.28 -1.38 -20.18
N GLN A 76 -6.86 -1.22 -21.37
CA GLN A 76 -6.75 -2.23 -22.44
C GLN A 76 -5.30 -2.46 -22.85
N GLU A 77 -4.52 -1.40 -23.02
CA GLU A 77 -3.12 -1.48 -23.47
C GLU A 77 -2.26 -2.17 -22.40
N ASN A 78 -2.44 -1.79 -21.14
CA ASN A 78 -1.72 -2.36 -20.03
C ASN A 78 -2.07 -3.85 -19.84
N LEU A 79 -3.35 -4.19 -19.93
CA LEU A 79 -3.82 -5.57 -19.76
C LEU A 79 -3.25 -6.49 -20.85
N GLU A 80 -3.25 -6.03 -22.10
CA GLU A 80 -2.66 -6.75 -23.23
C GLU A 80 -1.14 -6.88 -23.09
N TYR A 81 -0.47 -5.82 -22.70
CA TYR A 81 0.98 -5.82 -22.49
C TYR A 81 1.39 -6.82 -21.40
N ILE A 82 0.77 -6.74 -20.21
CA ILE A 82 1.06 -7.64 -19.08
C ILE A 82 0.79 -9.09 -19.46
N SER A 83 -0.33 -9.35 -20.17
CA SER A 83 -0.71 -10.70 -20.57
C SER A 83 0.26 -11.31 -21.59
N ARG A 84 0.72 -10.51 -22.54
CA ARG A 84 1.71 -10.92 -23.53
C ARG A 84 3.06 -11.19 -22.89
N LYS A 85 3.55 -10.27 -22.06
CA LYS A 85 4.80 -10.42 -21.31
C LYS A 85 4.81 -11.65 -20.43
N ALA A 86 3.70 -11.93 -19.73
CA ALA A 86 3.60 -13.10 -18.90
C ALA A 86 3.75 -14.44 -19.68
N VAL A 87 3.28 -14.49 -20.92
CA VAL A 87 3.48 -15.67 -21.78
C VAL A 87 4.90 -15.74 -22.33
N GLU A 88 5.42 -14.62 -22.81
CA GLU A 88 6.77 -14.53 -23.37
C GLU A 88 7.85 -14.93 -22.38
N GLU A 89 7.77 -14.42 -21.14
CA GLU A 89 8.80 -14.64 -20.12
C GLU A 89 8.70 -16.01 -19.44
N THR A 90 7.48 -16.52 -19.27
CA THR A 90 7.29 -17.81 -18.57
C THR A 90 7.16 -19.02 -19.49
N GLY A 91 6.82 -18.81 -20.75
CA GLY A 91 6.47 -19.88 -21.70
C GLY A 91 5.22 -20.67 -21.29
N MET A 92 4.45 -20.18 -20.31
CA MET A 92 3.31 -20.92 -19.75
C MET A 92 1.97 -20.32 -20.16
N GLY A 93 1.09 -21.17 -20.68
CA GLY A 93 -0.28 -20.83 -21.07
C GLY A 93 -0.37 -20.04 -22.37
N GLY A 94 -1.60 -19.72 -22.78
CA GLY A 94 -1.88 -18.93 -23.96
C GLY A 94 -2.23 -17.49 -23.63
N TYR A 95 -1.94 -16.57 -24.54
CA TYR A 95 -2.19 -15.14 -24.40
C TYR A 95 -3.66 -14.81 -24.05
N GLU A 96 -4.61 -15.41 -24.75
CA GLU A 96 -6.04 -15.16 -24.54
C GLU A 96 -6.49 -15.59 -23.15
N TYR A 97 -6.00 -16.71 -22.66
CA TYR A 97 -6.30 -17.18 -21.29
C TYR A 97 -5.69 -16.28 -20.23
N LYS A 98 -4.47 -15.77 -20.47
CA LYS A 98 -3.83 -14.81 -19.57
C LYS A 98 -4.61 -13.50 -19.52
N LEU A 99 -5.12 -13.02 -20.65
CA LEU A 99 -5.93 -11.81 -20.72
C LEU A 99 -7.22 -11.95 -19.87
N ILE A 100 -7.95 -13.06 -20.06
CA ILE A 100 -9.16 -13.34 -19.28
C ILE A 100 -8.82 -13.48 -17.79
N LYS A 101 -7.77 -14.21 -17.45
CA LYS A 101 -7.34 -14.43 -16.08
C LYS A 101 -6.93 -13.14 -15.37
N ASN A 102 -6.12 -12.30 -16.02
CA ASN A 102 -5.67 -11.04 -15.44
C ASN A 102 -6.85 -10.07 -15.25
N ARG A 103 -7.76 -10.00 -16.21
CA ARG A 103 -9.01 -9.23 -16.05
C ARG A 103 -9.85 -9.74 -14.89
N LEU A 104 -10.03 -11.06 -14.78
CA LEU A 104 -10.77 -11.67 -13.70
C LEU A 104 -10.12 -11.39 -12.34
N ALA A 105 -8.80 -11.53 -12.24
CA ALA A 105 -8.05 -11.24 -11.02
C ALA A 105 -8.24 -9.78 -10.59
N ALA A 106 -8.11 -8.81 -11.50
CA ALA A 106 -8.29 -7.40 -11.17
C ALA A 106 -9.72 -7.04 -10.75
N THR A 107 -10.74 -7.71 -11.29
CA THR A 107 -12.14 -7.38 -11.03
C THR A 107 -12.75 -8.15 -9.87
N LYS A 108 -12.33 -9.38 -9.62
CA LYS A 108 -12.95 -10.30 -8.66
C LYS A 108 -12.14 -10.56 -7.41
N THR A 109 -10.85 -10.20 -7.39
CA THR A 109 -10.10 -10.28 -6.13
C THR A 109 -10.64 -9.25 -5.15
N PRO A 110 -11.02 -9.65 -3.91
CA PRO A 110 -11.48 -8.73 -2.89
C PRO A 110 -10.45 -7.63 -2.64
N GLY A 111 -10.91 -6.40 -2.50
CA GLY A 111 -10.10 -5.26 -2.11
C GLY A 111 -10.27 -4.99 -0.62
N ILE A 112 -10.96 -3.89 -0.30
CA ILE A 112 -11.27 -3.51 1.08
C ILE A 112 -12.56 -4.14 1.60
N GLU A 113 -13.30 -4.83 0.77
CA GLU A 113 -14.63 -5.37 1.06
C GLU A 113 -14.59 -6.31 2.28
N ASP A 114 -13.54 -7.13 2.39
CA ASP A 114 -13.35 -8.05 3.51
C ASP A 114 -12.87 -7.36 4.81
N LEU A 115 -12.50 -6.08 4.73
CA LEU A 115 -12.07 -5.28 5.89
C LEU A 115 -13.19 -4.38 6.42
N THR A 116 -14.33 -4.30 5.74
CA THR A 116 -15.49 -3.53 6.17
C THR A 116 -16.43 -4.42 6.97
N THR A 117 -16.93 -3.88 8.10
CA THR A 117 -17.91 -4.54 8.96
C THR A 117 -19.34 -4.17 8.55
N ASP A 118 -19.63 -4.14 7.28
CA ASP A 118 -21.00 -3.96 6.83
C ASP A 118 -21.79 -5.21 7.23
N ALA A 119 -22.60 -5.05 8.27
CA ALA A 119 -23.55 -6.07 8.67
C ALA A 119 -24.55 -6.26 7.50
N MET A 120 -24.55 -7.44 6.92
CA MET A 120 -25.63 -7.89 6.04
C MET A 120 -26.92 -8.01 6.83
#